data_4513ae3e24f0c87406032f757e437f4a
#
_entry.id   4513ae3e24f0c87406032f757e437f4a
#
_cell.length_a   1.000
_cell.length_b   1.000
_cell.length_c   1.000
_cell.angle_alpha   90.00
_cell.angle_beta   90.00
_cell.angle_gamma   90.00
#
_symmetry.space_group_name_H-M   'P 1'
#
loop_
_entity.id
_entity.type
_entity.pdbx_description
1 polymer ?
#
loop_
_entity_poly.entity_id
_entity_poly.type
_entity_poly.pdbx_seq_one_letter_code
_entity_poly.pdbx_strand_id
1 'polypeptide(L)' 'MERARLKRERQLAGLTQAQLAYQVGISQQTMSKHEHGKITPSHFSVIRQYERVLGVSAKDLFPDIFL' A
#
# COMPACT_ATOMS: atom_id res chain seq x y z
N MET A 1 10.72 4.49 7.97
CA MET A 1 11.14 3.30 7.23
C MET A 1 10.28 3.16 5.99
N GLU A 2 10.88 3.07 4.83
CA GLU A 2 10.13 2.91 3.59
C GLU A 2 9.57 1.49 3.49
N ARG A 3 8.39 1.39 2.93
CA ARG A 3 7.79 0.10 2.61
C ARG A 3 8.10 -0.23 1.14
N ALA A 4 9.35 -0.63 0.93
CA ALA A 4 9.89 -0.85 -0.42
C ALA A 4 9.09 -1.90 -1.21
N ARG A 5 8.61 -2.94 -0.54
CA ARG A 5 7.84 -3.99 -1.20
C ARG A 5 6.51 -3.46 -1.71
N LEU A 6 5.85 -2.59 -0.94
CA LEU A 6 4.59 -1.98 -1.37
C LEU A 6 4.79 -1.18 -2.66
N LYS A 7 5.80 -0.33 -2.67
CA LYS A 7 6.11 0.48 -3.85
C LYS A 7 6.45 -0.40 -5.05
N ARG A 8 7.27 -1.43 -4.82
CA ARG A 8 7.69 -2.34 -5.89
C ARG A 8 6.49 -3.07 -6.51
N GLU A 9 5.61 -3.60 -5.68
CA GLU A 9 4.44 -4.33 -6.19
C GLU A 9 3.51 -3.42 -6.96
N ARG A 10 3.37 -2.16 -6.51
CA ARG A 10 2.62 -1.17 -7.26
C ARG A 10 3.21 -0.96 -8.65
N GLN A 11 4.53 -0.79 -8.71
CA GLN A 11 5.22 -0.56 -9.99
C GLN A 11 5.12 -1.78 -10.90
N LEU A 12 5.26 -2.98 -10.34
CA LEU A 12 5.11 -4.23 -11.11
C LEU A 12 3.70 -4.39 -11.65
N ALA A 13 2.71 -3.86 -10.95
CA ALA A 13 1.33 -3.87 -11.41
C ALA A 13 1.05 -2.79 -12.47
N GLY A 14 2.05 -1.96 -12.79
CA GLY A 14 1.90 -0.91 -13.78
C GLY A 14 1.07 0.29 -13.31
N LEU A 15 0.99 0.51 -12.01
CA LEU A 15 0.13 1.54 -11.44
C LEU A 15 0.94 2.73 -10.92
N THR A 16 0.44 3.95 -11.19
CA THR A 16 0.94 5.14 -10.52
C THR A 16 0.41 5.18 -9.09
N GLN A 17 0.99 6.05 -8.26
CA GLN A 17 0.47 6.26 -6.91
C GLN A 17 -1.01 6.69 -6.94
N ALA A 18 -1.35 7.60 -7.85
CA ALA A 18 -2.72 8.07 -7.98
C ALA A 18 -3.69 6.95 -8.36
N GLN A 19 -3.27 6.10 -9.28
CA GLN A 19 -4.10 4.98 -9.73
C GLN A 19 -4.34 3.97 -8.62
N LEU A 20 -3.28 3.59 -7.91
CA LEU A 20 -3.44 2.64 -6.81
C LEU A 20 -4.26 3.25 -5.68
N ALA A 21 -4.01 4.52 -5.35
CA ALA A 21 -4.77 5.22 -4.32
C ALA A 21 -6.27 5.19 -4.63
N TYR A 22 -6.61 5.46 -5.89
CA TYR A 22 -8.01 5.42 -6.32
C TYR A 22 -8.63 4.03 -6.11
N GLN A 23 -7.90 2.98 -6.50
CA GLN A 23 -8.40 1.61 -6.37
C GLN A 23 -8.50 1.16 -4.92
N VAL A 24 -7.63 1.65 -4.06
CA VAL A 24 -7.65 1.32 -2.64
C VAL A 24 -8.67 2.18 -1.88
N GLY A 25 -9.06 3.31 -2.43
CA GLY A 25 -10.06 4.18 -1.83
C GLY A 25 -9.47 5.22 -0.87
N ILE A 26 -8.25 5.67 -1.15
CA ILE A 26 -7.57 6.69 -0.34
C ILE A 26 -7.00 7.77 -1.25
N SER A 27 -6.55 8.88 -0.66
CA SER A 27 -5.90 9.93 -1.43
C SER A 27 -4.49 9.53 -1.85
N GLN A 28 -3.98 10.16 -2.90
CA GLN A 28 -2.61 9.93 -3.33
C GLN A 28 -1.62 10.33 -2.24
N GLN A 29 -1.91 11.40 -1.51
CA GLN A 29 -1.04 11.85 -0.42
C GLN A 29 -0.94 10.80 0.68
N THR A 30 -2.07 10.20 1.06
CA THR A 30 -2.09 9.12 2.04
C THR A 30 -1.32 7.91 1.53
N MET A 31 -1.53 7.55 0.27
CA MET A 31 -0.82 6.46 -0.39
C MET A 31 0.69 6.67 -0.35
N SER A 32 1.14 7.87 -0.68
CA SER A 32 2.55 8.22 -0.63
C SER A 32 3.13 8.05 0.78
N LYS A 33 2.39 8.47 1.80
CA LYS A 33 2.81 8.31 3.20
C LYS A 33 2.87 6.84 3.59
N HIS A 34 1.97 6.01 3.08
CA HIS A 34 2.03 4.56 3.29
C HIS A 34 3.31 3.97 2.71
N GLU A 35 3.66 4.36 1.48
CA GLU A 35 4.88 3.84 0.83
C GLU A 35 6.15 4.30 1.55
N HIS A 36 6.17 5.54 2.02
CA HIS A 36 7.33 6.07 2.74
C HIS A 36 7.41 5.61 4.20
N GLY A 37 6.40 4.89 4.67
CA GLY A 37 6.38 4.41 6.04
C GLY A 37 6.13 5.48 7.08
N LYS A 38 5.61 6.65 6.66
CA LYS A 38 5.34 7.77 7.57
C LYS A 38 4.10 7.54 8.41
N ILE A 39 3.11 6.87 7.86
CA ILE A 39 1.89 6.50 8.59
C ILE A 39 1.51 5.07 8.28
N THR A 40 0.71 4.51 9.16
CA THR A 40 0.15 3.17 9.01
C THR A 40 -1.30 3.30 8.55
N PRO A 41 -1.80 2.44 7.64
CA PRO A 41 -3.21 2.45 7.32
C PRO A 41 -4.05 2.33 8.58
N SER A 42 -5.01 3.25 8.76
CA SER A 42 -5.79 3.33 9.99
C SER A 42 -6.97 2.36 10.02
N HIS A 43 -7.34 1.80 8.86
CA HIS A 43 -8.47 0.87 8.76
C HIS A 43 -8.03 -0.43 8.11
N PHE A 44 -8.46 -1.53 8.67
CA PHE A 44 -8.20 -2.87 8.13
C PHE A 44 -8.71 -3.00 6.70
N SER A 45 -9.81 -2.34 6.38
CA SER A 45 -10.38 -2.39 5.03
C SER A 45 -9.42 -1.86 3.98
N VAL A 46 -8.62 -0.85 4.31
CA VAL A 46 -7.61 -0.30 3.39
C VAL A 46 -6.53 -1.34 3.13
N ILE A 47 -6.05 -2.00 4.17
CA ILE A 47 -5.03 -3.05 4.03
C ILE A 47 -5.55 -4.17 3.13
N ARG A 48 -6.81 -4.57 3.32
CA ARG A 48 -7.43 -5.61 2.51
C ARG A 48 -7.56 -5.20 1.04
N GLN A 49 -7.81 -3.93 0.78
CA GLN A 49 -7.86 -3.44 -0.59
C GLN A 49 -6.48 -3.49 -1.25
N TYR A 50 -5.43 -3.15 -0.51
CA TYR A 50 -4.08 -3.33 -1.03
C TYR A 50 -3.81 -4.79 -1.43
N GLU A 51 -4.18 -5.72 -0.56
CA GLU A 51 -4.01 -7.14 -0.86
C GLU A 51 -4.76 -7.55 -2.11
N ARG A 52 -6.01 -7.09 -2.23
CA ARG A 52 -6.86 -7.44 -3.37
C ARG A 52 -6.32 -6.90 -4.68
N VAL A 53 -5.93 -5.63 -4.69
CA VAL A 53 -5.47 -4.95 -5.91
C VAL A 53 -4.12 -5.49 -6.36
N LEU A 54 -3.20 -5.68 -5.41
CA LEU A 54 -1.83 -6.08 -5.74
C LEU A 54 -1.62 -7.59 -5.76
N GLY A 55 -2.54 -8.36 -5.17
CA GLY A 55 -2.41 -9.82 -5.11
C GLY A 55 -1.28 -10.30 -4.22
N VAL A 56 -0.89 -9.51 -3.23
CA VAL A 56 0.22 -9.80 -2.31
C VAL A 56 -0.29 -9.64 -0.89
N SER A 57 0.16 -10.51 0.01
CA SER A 57 -0.33 -10.50 1.38
C SER A 57 0.10 -9.25 2.15
N ALA A 58 -0.70 -8.86 3.13
CA ALA A 58 -0.41 -7.71 3.99
C ALA A 58 0.91 -7.86 4.72
N LYS A 59 1.29 -9.08 5.09
CA LYS A 59 2.56 -9.35 5.76
C LYS A 59 3.75 -8.92 4.90
N ASP A 60 3.62 -9.09 3.58
CA ASP A 60 4.68 -8.72 2.65
C ASP A 60 4.66 -7.23 2.33
N LEU A 61 3.47 -6.64 2.26
CA LEU A 61 3.35 -5.22 1.93
C LEU A 61 3.66 -4.32 3.13
N PHE A 62 3.29 -4.75 4.32
CA PHE A 62 3.42 -3.99 5.56
C PHE A 62 4.13 -4.83 6.63
N PRO A 63 5.38 -5.24 6.39
CA PRO A 63 6.07 -6.15 7.33
C PRO A 63 6.34 -5.51 8.69
N ASP A 64 6.35 -4.18 8.76
CA ASP A 64 6.52 -3.45 9.99
C ASP A 64 5.28 -3.50 10.90
N ILE A 65 4.13 -3.88 10.36
CA ILE A 65 2.88 -3.99 11.12
C ILE A 65 2.61 -5.45 11.50
N PHE A 66 2.88 -6.36 10.59
CA PHE A 66 2.58 -7.80 10.74
C PHE A 66 3.87 -8.57 10.92
N LEU A 67 4.36 -8.60 12.12
CA LEU A 67 5.59 -9.34 12.44
C LEU A 67 5.33 -10.81 12.69
#